data_0721ba846c6e19e0d7708a2d2f47ab81
#
_entry.id   0721ba846c6e19e0d7708a2d2f47ab81
#
_cell.length_a   1.000
_cell.length_b   1.000
_cell.length_c   1.000
_cell.angle_alpha   90.00
_cell.angle_beta   90.00
_cell.angle_gamma   90.00
#
_symmetry.space_group_name_H-M   'P 1'
#
loop_
_entity.id
_entity.type
_entity.pdbx_description
1 polymer ?
#
loop_
_entity_poly.entity_id
_entity_poly.type
_entity_poly.pdbx_seq_one_letter_code
_entity_poly.pdbx_strand_id
1 'polypeptide(L)'
;SCIIFKLFSINYYIHYGHYNVHLTYFTKYIRPWVRLSDTGFYYILAYYFYDESFYNIAYIINGAIFISYWVIIVGLNYKDNDKFNNLHIMGKVGYILERFMSMASHSLPFFLLHNDLCDQSEVFTIDNFYHSIRWMLIWLCFIYVPYVLITGDYIYSIMSYKTHNFIKFIGMLFVFFTAFISWKLGITLHNQFCIYNDESA
;
A
#
# COMPACT_ATOMS: atom_id res chain seq x y z
N SER A 1 11.54 4.79 -13.35
CA SER A 1 10.49 5.83 -13.34
C SER A 1 9.47 5.69 -12.22
N CYS A 2 9.19 4.49 -11.68
CA CYS A 2 8.25 4.31 -10.55
C CYS A 2 8.72 5.04 -9.27
N ILE A 3 10.02 5.04 -9.01
CA ILE A 3 10.60 5.75 -7.87
C ILE A 3 10.32 7.25 -7.98
N ILE A 4 10.56 7.85 -9.13
CA ILE A 4 10.30 9.27 -9.39
C ILE A 4 8.81 9.56 -9.19
N PHE A 5 7.93 8.71 -9.72
CA PHE A 5 6.49 8.83 -9.53
C PHE A 5 6.11 8.77 -8.06
N LYS A 6 6.69 7.84 -7.29
CA LYS A 6 6.40 7.70 -5.85
C LYS A 6 6.88 8.92 -5.06
N LEU A 7 8.10 9.41 -5.32
CA LEU A 7 8.61 10.63 -4.70
C LEU A 7 7.76 11.86 -5.06
N PHE A 8 7.32 11.96 -6.32
CA PHE A 8 6.41 13.01 -6.74
C PHE A 8 5.05 12.90 -6.03
N SER A 9 4.50 11.69 -5.92
CA SER A 9 3.26 11.44 -5.20
C SER A 9 3.36 11.82 -3.72
N ILE A 10 4.45 11.46 -3.03
CA ILE A 10 4.70 11.84 -1.64
C ILE A 10 4.75 13.37 -1.51
N ASN A 11 5.52 14.04 -2.37
CA ASN A 11 5.64 15.49 -2.36
C ASN A 11 4.29 16.18 -2.64
N TYR A 12 3.54 15.69 -3.62
CA TYR A 12 2.21 16.18 -3.92
C TYR A 12 1.27 16.09 -2.70
N TYR A 13 1.25 14.94 -2.01
CA TYR A 13 0.43 14.76 -0.81
C TYR A 13 0.85 15.66 0.35
N ILE A 14 2.13 15.94 0.53
CA ILE A 14 2.62 16.85 1.56
C ILE A 14 2.10 18.26 1.34
N HIS A 15 2.14 18.75 0.10
CA HIS A 15 1.86 20.15 -0.20
C HIS A 15 0.39 20.42 -0.59
N TYR A 16 -0.27 19.50 -1.27
CA TYR A 16 -1.57 19.71 -1.91
C TYR A 16 -2.67 18.76 -1.45
N GLY A 17 -2.37 17.75 -0.63
CA GLY A 17 -3.37 16.78 -0.17
C GLY A 17 -4.48 17.44 0.66
N HIS A 18 -5.73 17.32 0.21
CA HIS A 18 -6.90 17.90 0.88
C HIS A 18 -7.08 17.42 2.33
N TYR A 19 -6.62 16.22 2.64
CA TYR A 19 -6.69 15.65 3.99
C TYR A 19 -5.68 16.25 4.97
N ASN A 20 -4.72 17.05 4.49
CA ASN A 20 -3.62 17.59 5.29
C ASN A 20 -3.89 19.01 5.83
N VAL A 21 -5.05 19.61 5.54
CA VAL A 21 -5.34 21.03 5.87
C VAL A 21 -5.29 21.27 7.38
N HIS A 22 -5.66 20.27 8.20
CA HIS A 22 -5.72 20.38 9.66
C HIS A 22 -4.50 19.84 10.39
N LEU A 23 -3.50 19.33 9.65
CA LEU A 23 -2.31 18.73 10.26
C LEU A 23 -1.24 19.80 10.55
N THR A 24 -0.51 19.61 11.62
CA THR A 24 0.70 20.41 11.88
C THR A 24 1.74 20.19 10.78
N TYR A 25 2.64 21.15 10.59
CA TYR A 25 3.70 21.04 9.59
C TYR A 25 4.51 19.75 9.76
N PHE A 26 4.92 19.44 10.99
CA PHE A 26 5.65 18.22 11.35
C PHE A 26 4.88 16.94 10.94
N THR A 27 3.60 16.85 11.27
CA THR A 27 2.76 15.70 10.98
C THR A 27 2.62 15.46 9.46
N LYS A 28 2.51 16.54 8.66
CA LYS A 28 2.44 16.45 7.19
C LYS A 28 3.67 15.76 6.59
N TYR A 29 4.86 16.09 7.09
CA TYR A 29 6.11 15.52 6.57
C TYR A 29 6.35 14.08 7.02
N ILE A 30 5.95 13.71 8.24
CA ILE A 30 6.17 12.36 8.76
C ILE A 30 5.11 11.37 8.27
N ARG A 31 3.87 11.82 8.06
CA ARG A 31 2.76 10.96 7.67
C ARG A 31 3.02 10.02 6.49
N PRO A 32 3.64 10.45 5.37
CA PRO A 32 3.97 9.56 4.25
C PRO A 32 4.93 8.43 4.65
N TRP A 33 5.82 8.66 5.60
CA TRP A 33 6.79 7.66 6.07
C TRP A 33 6.18 6.60 6.99
N VAL A 34 5.01 6.90 7.55
CA VAL A 34 4.28 6.01 8.47
C VAL A 34 3.24 5.18 7.75
N ARG A 35 2.70 5.61 6.59
CA ARG A 35 1.69 4.84 5.87
C ARG A 35 2.24 3.49 5.43
N LEU A 36 1.45 2.43 5.63
CA LEU A 36 1.83 1.07 5.21
C LEU A 36 2.14 1.02 3.71
N SER A 37 1.39 1.73 2.89
CA SER A 37 1.59 1.81 1.44
C SER A 37 2.94 2.43 1.05
N ASP A 38 3.44 3.36 1.84
CA ASP A 38 4.72 4.00 1.56
C ASP A 38 5.87 3.17 2.16
N THR A 39 5.66 2.53 3.33
CA THR A 39 6.66 1.62 3.90
C THR A 39 6.81 0.32 3.08
N GLY A 40 5.73 -0.18 2.48
CA GLY A 40 5.79 -1.32 1.54
C GLY A 40 6.70 -1.04 0.34
N PHE A 41 6.79 0.23 -0.08
CA PHE A 41 7.69 0.64 -1.15
C PHE A 41 9.18 0.52 -0.79
N TYR A 42 9.56 0.55 0.48
CA TYR A 42 10.95 0.33 0.87
C TYR A 42 11.43 -1.09 0.55
N TYR A 43 10.56 -2.09 0.58
CA TYR A 43 10.91 -3.43 0.14
C TYR A 43 11.15 -3.52 -1.36
N ILE A 44 10.44 -2.73 -2.16
CA ILE A 44 10.72 -2.60 -3.61
C ILE A 44 12.10 -1.98 -3.83
N LEU A 45 12.44 -0.93 -3.07
CA LEU A 45 13.77 -0.34 -3.16
C LEU A 45 14.85 -1.34 -2.71
N ALA A 46 14.60 -2.10 -1.64
CA ALA A 46 15.51 -3.14 -1.19
C ALA A 46 15.72 -4.21 -2.27
N TYR A 47 14.65 -4.66 -2.93
CA TYR A 47 14.72 -5.59 -4.05
C TYR A 47 15.56 -5.05 -5.22
N TYR A 48 15.26 -3.84 -5.71
CA TYR A 48 15.94 -3.32 -6.90
C TYR A 48 17.38 -2.83 -6.66
N PHE A 49 17.74 -2.44 -5.44
CA PHE A 49 19.03 -1.79 -5.16
C PHE A 49 19.93 -2.54 -4.19
N TYR A 50 19.42 -3.56 -3.52
CA TYR A 50 20.18 -4.22 -2.48
C TYR A 50 20.27 -5.75 -2.70
N ASP A 51 19.12 -6.47 -2.74
CA ASP A 51 19.13 -7.94 -2.80
C ASP A 51 17.81 -8.47 -3.38
N GLU A 52 17.91 -9.39 -4.33
CA GLU A 52 16.75 -10.05 -4.97
C GLU A 52 15.91 -10.86 -3.98
N SER A 53 16.49 -11.33 -2.87
CA SER A 53 15.75 -12.06 -1.83
C SER A 53 14.59 -11.27 -1.21
N PHE A 54 14.58 -9.93 -1.33
CA PHE A 54 13.47 -9.09 -0.90
C PHE A 54 12.26 -9.14 -1.83
N TYR A 55 12.37 -9.72 -3.04
CA TYR A 55 11.30 -9.76 -4.02
C TYR A 55 10.00 -10.36 -3.47
N ASN A 56 10.08 -11.58 -2.93
CA ASN A 56 8.90 -12.30 -2.44
C ASN A 56 8.16 -11.55 -1.33
N ILE A 57 8.91 -10.93 -0.41
CA ILE A 57 8.34 -10.11 0.68
C ILE A 57 7.73 -8.83 0.09
N ALA A 58 8.43 -8.16 -0.83
CA ALA A 58 7.93 -6.98 -1.51
C ALA A 58 6.63 -7.27 -2.26
N TYR A 59 6.57 -8.40 -2.99
CA TYR A 59 5.38 -8.84 -3.72
C TYR A 59 4.18 -9.06 -2.78
N ILE A 60 4.38 -9.80 -1.68
CA ILE A 60 3.31 -10.11 -0.73
C ILE A 60 2.77 -8.82 -0.09
N ILE A 61 3.64 -7.93 0.38
CA ILE A 61 3.24 -6.69 1.05
C ILE A 61 2.54 -5.74 0.07
N ASN A 62 3.09 -5.52 -1.11
CA ASN A 62 2.50 -4.60 -2.08
C ASN A 62 1.22 -5.17 -2.71
N GLY A 63 1.12 -6.48 -2.87
CA GLY A 63 -0.12 -7.14 -3.28
C GLY A 63 -1.22 -7.02 -2.21
N ALA A 64 -0.87 -7.17 -0.93
CA ALA A 64 -1.80 -6.93 0.17
C ALA A 64 -2.30 -5.47 0.19
N ILE A 65 -1.40 -4.50 -0.01
CA ILE A 65 -1.73 -3.08 -0.10
C ILE A 65 -2.64 -2.83 -1.31
N PHE A 66 -2.32 -3.39 -2.47
CA PHE A 66 -3.12 -3.27 -3.69
C PHE A 66 -4.54 -3.80 -3.48
N ILE A 67 -4.70 -5.04 -3.02
CA ILE A 67 -6.01 -5.66 -2.80
C ILE A 67 -6.80 -4.87 -1.74
N SER A 68 -6.16 -4.51 -0.62
CA SER A 68 -6.80 -3.75 0.45
C SER A 68 -7.27 -2.37 -0.03
N TYR A 69 -6.47 -1.69 -0.84
CA TYR A 69 -6.83 -0.39 -1.40
C TYR A 69 -8.07 -0.49 -2.30
N TRP A 70 -8.08 -1.43 -3.23
CA TRP A 70 -9.20 -1.56 -4.17
C TRP A 70 -10.48 -2.00 -3.49
N VAL A 71 -10.41 -2.92 -2.52
CA VAL A 71 -11.60 -3.40 -1.81
C VAL A 71 -12.11 -2.38 -0.80
N ILE A 72 -11.23 -1.84 0.07
CA ILE A 72 -11.65 -0.97 1.16
C ILE A 72 -11.85 0.47 0.67
N ILE A 73 -10.85 1.04 -0.02
CA ILE A 73 -10.84 2.47 -0.33
C ILE A 73 -11.73 2.77 -1.53
N VAL A 74 -11.60 2.00 -2.61
CA VAL A 74 -12.40 2.21 -3.81
C VAL A 74 -13.81 1.64 -3.64
N GLY A 75 -13.93 0.42 -3.08
CA GLY A 75 -15.22 -0.24 -2.90
C GLY A 75 -16.13 0.44 -1.87
N LEU A 76 -15.58 0.97 -0.75
CA LEU A 76 -16.36 1.58 0.32
C LEU A 76 -16.51 3.11 0.20
N ASN A 77 -15.61 3.81 -0.51
CA ASN A 77 -15.63 5.27 -0.65
C ASN A 77 -16.44 5.80 -1.84
N TYR A 78 -17.24 4.98 -2.48
CA TYR A 78 -18.09 5.42 -3.61
C TYR A 78 -19.10 6.52 -3.23
N LYS A 79 -19.27 6.82 -1.94
CA LYS A 79 -20.19 7.87 -1.44
C LYS A 79 -19.64 9.31 -1.43
N ASP A 80 -18.43 9.57 -1.92
CA ASP A 80 -17.81 10.91 -1.92
C ASP A 80 -18.27 11.80 -3.10
N ASN A 81 -19.31 11.38 -3.84
CA ASN A 81 -19.89 12.19 -4.94
C ASN A 81 -20.39 13.56 -4.47
N ASP A 82 -20.89 13.66 -3.25
CA ASP A 82 -21.40 14.92 -2.71
C ASP A 82 -20.28 15.95 -2.50
N LYS A 83 -19.10 15.49 -2.07
CA LYS A 83 -17.93 16.39 -1.95
C LYS A 83 -17.47 16.89 -3.32
N PHE A 84 -17.39 15.99 -4.31
CA PHE A 84 -16.99 16.35 -5.67
C PHE A 84 -17.92 17.38 -6.31
N ASN A 85 -19.22 17.19 -6.17
CA ASN A 85 -20.23 18.07 -6.76
C ASN A 85 -20.18 19.50 -6.20
N ASN A 86 -19.79 19.66 -4.94
CA ASN A 86 -19.70 20.95 -4.26
C ASN A 86 -18.39 21.70 -4.47
N LEU A 87 -17.42 21.13 -5.22
CA LEU A 87 -16.14 21.78 -5.48
C LEU A 87 -16.23 22.73 -6.70
N HIS A 88 -15.51 23.84 -6.62
CA HIS A 88 -15.21 24.66 -7.80
C HIS A 88 -14.40 23.87 -8.85
N ILE A 89 -14.39 24.32 -10.11
CA ILE A 89 -13.73 23.63 -11.22
C ILE A 89 -12.28 23.25 -10.88
N MET A 90 -11.49 24.18 -10.36
CA MET A 90 -10.08 23.90 -9.97
C MET A 90 -9.99 22.89 -8.84
N GLY A 91 -10.94 22.91 -7.87
CA GLY A 91 -11.02 21.90 -6.83
C GLY A 91 -11.37 20.51 -7.37
N LYS A 92 -12.22 20.43 -8.41
CA LYS A 92 -12.55 19.17 -9.08
C LYS A 92 -11.34 18.56 -9.80
N VAL A 93 -10.55 19.38 -10.50
CA VAL A 93 -9.31 18.94 -11.13
C VAL A 93 -8.32 18.42 -10.10
N GLY A 94 -8.11 19.16 -9.01
CA GLY A 94 -7.25 18.74 -7.91
C GLY A 94 -7.71 17.42 -7.27
N TYR A 95 -9.02 17.26 -7.05
CA TYR A 95 -9.60 16.02 -6.51
C TYR A 95 -9.39 14.82 -7.45
N ILE A 96 -9.61 14.98 -8.76
CA ILE A 96 -9.38 13.92 -9.76
C ILE A 96 -7.90 13.54 -9.77
N LEU A 97 -7.01 14.52 -9.78
CA LEU A 97 -5.56 14.28 -9.75
C LEU A 97 -5.14 13.53 -8.48
N GLU A 98 -5.65 13.94 -7.32
CA GLU A 98 -5.38 13.25 -6.05
C GLU A 98 -5.86 11.80 -6.06
N ARG A 99 -7.04 11.53 -6.61
CA ARG A 99 -7.56 10.17 -6.78
C ARG A 99 -6.69 9.34 -7.72
N PHE A 100 -6.35 9.90 -8.87
CA PHE A 100 -5.46 9.24 -9.82
C PHE A 100 -4.09 8.92 -9.19
N MET A 101 -3.48 9.87 -8.51
CA MET A 101 -2.21 9.67 -7.80
C MET A 101 -2.31 8.61 -6.72
N SER A 102 -3.43 8.58 -5.98
CA SER A 102 -3.69 7.55 -4.99
C SER A 102 -3.79 6.17 -5.62
N MET A 103 -4.61 6.00 -6.65
CA MET A 103 -4.77 4.73 -7.38
C MET A 103 -3.43 4.25 -7.94
N ALA A 104 -2.70 5.12 -8.62
CA ALA A 104 -1.40 4.79 -9.20
C ALA A 104 -0.37 4.41 -8.13
N SER A 105 -0.29 5.14 -7.02
CA SER A 105 0.68 4.85 -5.95
C SER A 105 0.43 3.53 -5.23
N HIS A 106 -0.80 3.02 -5.23
CA HIS A 106 -1.15 1.74 -4.63
C HIS A 106 -1.12 0.56 -5.63
N SER A 107 -1.18 0.84 -6.93
CA SER A 107 -1.25 -0.18 -7.97
C SER A 107 0.08 -0.41 -8.68
N LEU A 108 0.79 0.66 -9.06
CA LEU A 108 2.05 0.56 -9.80
C LEU A 108 3.12 -0.30 -9.12
N PRO A 109 3.34 -0.19 -7.80
CA PRO A 109 4.32 -1.03 -7.12
C PRO A 109 4.05 -2.53 -7.30
N PHE A 110 2.80 -2.94 -7.18
CA PHE A 110 2.40 -4.33 -7.37
C PHE A 110 2.55 -4.79 -8.82
N PHE A 111 2.13 -3.99 -9.79
CA PHE A 111 2.25 -4.33 -11.21
C PHE A 111 3.71 -4.43 -11.68
N LEU A 112 4.60 -3.60 -11.14
CA LEU A 112 6.03 -3.71 -11.43
C LEU A 112 6.60 -5.04 -10.95
N LEU A 113 6.33 -5.40 -9.68
CA LEU A 113 6.76 -6.69 -9.14
C LEU A 113 6.11 -7.86 -9.89
N HIS A 114 4.86 -7.70 -10.33
CA HIS A 114 4.18 -8.73 -11.11
C HIS A 114 4.83 -8.94 -12.49
N ASN A 115 5.34 -7.87 -13.11
CA ASN A 115 6.06 -7.97 -14.37
C ASN A 115 7.39 -8.74 -14.23
N ASP A 116 8.04 -8.62 -13.07
CA ASP A 116 9.31 -9.30 -12.79
C ASP A 116 9.11 -10.73 -12.24
N LEU A 117 7.87 -11.22 -12.18
CA LEU A 117 7.53 -12.50 -11.53
C LEU A 117 8.28 -13.71 -12.10
N CYS A 118 8.46 -13.74 -13.41
CA CYS A 118 9.12 -14.86 -14.09
C CYS A 118 10.65 -14.73 -14.15
N ASP A 119 11.19 -13.57 -13.81
CA ASP A 119 12.64 -13.37 -13.73
C ASP A 119 13.21 -13.88 -12.39
N GLN A 120 12.32 -14.29 -11.47
CA GLN A 120 12.72 -14.75 -10.14
C GLN A 120 12.95 -16.25 -10.11
N SER A 121 14.15 -16.64 -9.66
CA SER A 121 14.51 -18.05 -9.46
C SER A 121 13.94 -18.64 -8.16
N GLU A 122 13.57 -17.80 -7.19
CA GLU A 122 13.10 -18.23 -5.89
C GLU A 122 11.57 -18.39 -5.85
N VAL A 123 11.12 -19.58 -5.48
CA VAL A 123 9.70 -19.88 -5.25
C VAL A 123 9.22 -19.19 -3.98
N PHE A 124 7.98 -18.68 -3.97
CA PHE A 124 7.33 -18.14 -2.78
C PHE A 124 7.20 -19.18 -1.68
N THR A 125 8.00 -19.06 -0.62
CA THR A 125 7.99 -19.99 0.52
C THR A 125 7.01 -19.53 1.60
N ILE A 126 6.68 -20.44 2.52
CA ILE A 126 5.90 -20.09 3.72
C ILE A 126 6.66 -19.10 4.62
N ASP A 127 7.99 -19.16 4.61
CA ASP A 127 8.82 -18.24 5.40
C ASP A 127 8.71 -16.81 4.88
N ASN A 128 8.64 -16.60 3.55
CA ASN A 128 8.39 -15.27 2.97
C ASN A 128 7.05 -14.70 3.44
N PHE A 129 6.01 -15.53 3.54
CA PHE A 129 4.73 -15.13 4.11
C PHE A 129 4.85 -14.72 5.57
N TYR A 130 5.51 -15.54 6.41
CA TYR A 130 5.73 -15.20 7.83
C TYR A 130 6.59 -13.93 8.01
N HIS A 131 7.59 -13.72 7.18
CA HIS A 131 8.38 -12.49 7.20
C HIS A 131 7.51 -11.25 6.87
N SER A 132 6.62 -11.38 5.89
CA SER A 132 5.69 -10.29 5.52
C SER A 132 4.72 -9.98 6.66
N ILE A 133 4.15 -10.99 7.30
CA ILE A 133 3.26 -10.81 8.47
C ILE A 133 4.02 -10.19 9.64
N ARG A 134 5.23 -10.67 9.93
CA ARG A 134 6.10 -10.11 10.98
C ARG A 134 6.37 -8.64 10.74
N TRP A 135 6.69 -8.26 9.50
CA TRP A 135 6.89 -6.86 9.15
C TRP A 135 5.63 -6.01 9.38
N MET A 136 4.48 -6.48 8.94
CA MET A 136 3.21 -5.76 9.16
C MET A 136 2.90 -5.55 10.64
N LEU A 137 3.20 -6.55 11.49
CA LEU A 137 3.06 -6.43 12.94
C LEU A 137 4.07 -5.44 13.54
N ILE A 138 5.33 -5.48 13.10
CA ILE A 138 6.35 -4.51 13.52
C ILE A 138 5.90 -3.09 13.10
N TRP A 139 5.47 -2.92 11.87
CA TRP A 139 4.95 -1.64 11.40
C TRP A 139 3.77 -1.15 12.26
N LEU A 140 2.81 -2.01 12.54
CA LEU A 140 1.64 -1.66 13.35
C LEU A 140 2.04 -1.24 14.77
N CYS A 141 2.84 -2.06 15.44
CA CYS A 141 3.16 -1.88 16.87
C CYS A 141 4.21 -0.79 17.12
N PHE A 142 5.22 -0.68 16.26
CA PHE A 142 6.39 0.18 16.51
C PHE A 142 6.44 1.43 15.66
N ILE A 143 5.67 1.51 14.58
CA ILE A 143 5.63 2.68 13.70
C ILE A 143 4.27 3.38 13.80
N TYR A 144 3.19 2.68 13.47
CA TYR A 144 1.86 3.28 13.37
C TYR A 144 1.27 3.67 14.74
N VAL A 145 1.26 2.75 15.70
CA VAL A 145 0.70 3.03 17.04
C VAL A 145 1.44 4.16 17.74
N PRO A 146 2.79 4.19 17.84
CA PRO A 146 3.51 5.33 18.41
C PRO A 146 3.24 6.65 17.67
N TYR A 147 3.17 6.62 16.34
CA TYR A 147 2.81 7.81 15.56
C TYR A 147 1.45 8.37 15.98
N VAL A 148 0.43 7.51 16.06
CA VAL A 148 -0.93 7.94 16.46
C VAL A 148 -0.94 8.47 17.89
N LEU A 149 -0.22 7.83 18.83
CA LEU A 149 -0.14 8.26 20.22
C LEU A 149 0.54 9.64 20.38
N ILE A 150 1.56 9.92 19.56
CA ILE A 150 2.31 11.18 19.61
C ILE A 150 1.56 12.30 18.90
N THR A 151 0.97 12.03 17.73
CA THR A 151 0.42 13.07 16.85
C THR A 151 -1.09 13.24 16.95
N GLY A 152 -1.82 12.24 17.46
CA GLY A 152 -3.28 12.17 17.41
C GLY A 152 -3.85 12.00 15.99
N ASP A 153 -3.00 11.85 14.97
CA ASP A 153 -3.43 11.69 13.57
C ASP A 153 -3.68 10.23 13.22
N TYR A 154 -4.93 9.93 12.86
CA TYR A 154 -5.33 8.62 12.36
C TYR A 154 -5.26 8.61 10.83
N ILE A 155 -4.16 8.10 10.29
CA ILE A 155 -3.95 7.99 8.84
C ILE A 155 -5.09 7.21 8.15
N TYR A 156 -5.55 6.14 8.81
CA TYR A 156 -6.64 5.31 8.32
C TYR A 156 -7.90 5.57 9.15
N SER A 157 -8.97 6.01 8.50
CA SER A 157 -10.25 6.30 9.16
C SER A 157 -10.82 5.10 9.92
N ILE A 158 -10.61 3.89 9.41
CA ILE A 158 -11.01 2.65 10.06
C ILE A 158 -10.32 2.44 11.42
N MET A 159 -9.14 3.03 11.62
CA MET A 159 -8.36 2.93 12.87
C MET A 159 -8.64 4.11 13.83
N SER A 160 -9.53 5.05 13.47
CA SER A 160 -9.81 6.23 14.29
C SER A 160 -10.52 5.86 15.61
N TYR A 161 -10.44 6.75 16.60
CA TYR A 161 -11.15 6.57 17.88
C TYR A 161 -12.68 6.52 17.72
N LYS A 162 -13.22 7.09 16.63
CA LYS A 162 -14.65 7.06 16.31
C LYS A 162 -15.12 5.71 15.80
N THR A 163 -14.21 4.85 15.36
CA THR A 163 -14.54 3.54 14.82
C THR A 163 -14.61 2.52 15.97
N HIS A 164 -15.65 1.70 15.98
CA HIS A 164 -15.81 0.65 16.97
C HIS A 164 -14.63 -0.35 16.93
N ASN A 165 -14.13 -0.78 18.09
CA ASN A 165 -12.95 -1.65 18.18
C ASN A 165 -13.09 -2.96 17.41
N PHE A 166 -14.28 -3.52 17.32
CA PHE A 166 -14.56 -4.70 16.51
C PHE A 166 -14.30 -4.45 15.02
N ILE A 167 -14.71 -3.29 14.49
CA ILE A 167 -14.46 -2.92 13.07
C ILE A 167 -12.97 -2.73 12.82
N LYS A 168 -12.22 -2.15 13.77
CA LYS A 168 -10.76 -2.04 13.68
C LYS A 168 -10.11 -3.42 13.60
N PHE A 169 -10.54 -4.34 14.47
CA PHE A 169 -10.04 -5.71 14.49
C PHE A 169 -10.31 -6.43 13.16
N ILE A 170 -11.53 -6.34 12.64
CA ILE A 170 -11.89 -6.90 11.33
C ILE A 170 -11.04 -6.28 10.20
N GLY A 171 -10.83 -4.96 10.24
CA GLY A 171 -9.98 -4.27 9.26
C GLY A 171 -8.53 -4.76 9.28
N MET A 172 -7.96 -4.99 10.46
CA MET A 172 -6.62 -5.56 10.60
C MET A 172 -6.56 -7.01 10.08
N LEU A 173 -7.52 -7.85 10.47
CA LEU A 173 -7.62 -9.23 9.96
C LEU A 173 -7.74 -9.26 8.44
N PHE A 174 -8.49 -8.32 7.86
CA PHE A 174 -8.63 -8.22 6.42
C PHE A 174 -7.29 -7.92 5.74
N VAL A 175 -6.47 -7.02 6.28
CA VAL A 175 -5.13 -6.73 5.71
C VAL A 175 -4.23 -7.97 5.77
N PHE A 176 -4.22 -8.73 6.87
CA PHE A 176 -3.47 -9.99 6.94
C PHE A 176 -4.02 -11.06 5.98
N PHE A 177 -5.33 -11.11 5.82
CA PHE A 177 -5.96 -12.00 4.84
C PHE A 177 -5.58 -11.64 3.40
N THR A 178 -5.50 -10.35 3.06
CA THR A 178 -5.04 -9.93 1.72
C THR A 178 -3.56 -10.25 1.48
N ALA A 179 -2.72 -10.26 2.53
CA ALA A 179 -1.34 -10.75 2.42
C ALA A 179 -1.30 -12.26 2.10
N PHE A 180 -2.17 -13.04 2.73
CA PHE A 180 -2.31 -14.47 2.40
C PHE A 180 -2.77 -14.69 0.95
N ILE A 181 -3.76 -13.92 0.49
CA ILE A 181 -4.21 -13.97 -0.91
C ILE A 181 -3.06 -13.61 -1.85
N SER A 182 -2.32 -12.54 -1.57
CA SER A 182 -1.18 -12.10 -2.40
C SER A 182 -0.09 -13.17 -2.48
N TRP A 183 0.25 -13.81 -1.35
CA TRP A 183 1.20 -14.91 -1.32
C TRP A 183 0.73 -16.10 -2.18
N LYS A 184 -0.53 -16.53 -2.02
CA LYS A 184 -1.11 -17.61 -2.83
C LYS A 184 -1.16 -17.27 -4.31
N LEU A 185 -1.48 -16.02 -4.64
CA LEU A 185 -1.50 -15.52 -6.00
C LEU A 185 -0.09 -15.61 -6.63
N GLY A 186 0.93 -15.16 -5.90
CA GLY A 186 2.33 -15.26 -6.34
C GLY A 186 2.72 -16.70 -6.68
N ILE A 187 2.46 -17.66 -5.78
CA ILE A 187 2.72 -19.09 -6.04
C ILE A 187 1.99 -19.58 -7.28
N THR A 188 0.68 -19.28 -7.37
CA THR A 188 -0.17 -19.81 -8.45
C THR A 188 0.28 -19.26 -9.81
N LEU A 189 0.52 -17.96 -9.90
CA LEU A 189 0.92 -17.32 -11.15
C LEU A 189 2.34 -17.71 -11.56
N HIS A 190 3.27 -17.78 -10.61
CA HIS A 190 4.62 -18.27 -10.90
C HIS A 190 4.59 -19.69 -11.47
N ASN A 191 3.86 -20.60 -10.84
CA ASN A 191 3.75 -21.97 -11.30
C ASN A 191 3.04 -22.10 -12.67
N GLN A 192 2.03 -21.27 -12.94
CA GLN A 192 1.29 -21.33 -14.19
C GLN A 192 2.01 -20.71 -15.38
N PHE A 193 2.69 -19.61 -15.18
CA PHE A 193 3.23 -18.82 -16.29
C PHE A 193 4.74 -18.93 -16.45
N CYS A 194 5.48 -19.19 -15.38
CA CYS A 194 6.93 -19.18 -15.43
C CYS A 194 7.50 -20.59 -15.66
N ILE A 195 6.98 -21.61 -14.98
CA ILE A 195 7.47 -22.98 -15.14
C ILE A 195 7.06 -23.59 -16.50
N TYR A 196 5.87 -23.25 -17.02
CA TYR A 196 5.37 -23.79 -18.28
C TYR A 196 6.13 -23.28 -19.51
N ASN A 197 6.75 -22.11 -19.44
CA ASN A 197 7.54 -21.55 -20.54
C ASN A 197 8.94 -22.19 -20.67
N ASP A 198 9.51 -22.72 -19.58
CA ASP A 198 10.81 -23.42 -19.61
C ASP A 198 10.74 -24.81 -20.28
N GLU A 199 9.57 -25.47 -20.27
CA GLU A 199 9.37 -26.77 -20.95
C GLU A 199 9.11 -26.62 -22.47
N SER A 200 8.85 -25.41 -22.96
CA SER A 200 8.54 -25.13 -24.36
C SER A 200 9.67 -24.48 -25.17
N ALA A 201 10.78 -24.17 -24.54
CA ALA A 201 11.99 -23.59 -25.14
C ALA A 201 13.09 -24.65 -25.33
#